data_79cfda24a184ca80174b950c69802007
#
_entry.id   79cfda24a184ca80174b950c69802007
#
_cell.length_a   1.000
_cell.length_b   1.000
_cell.length_c   1.000
_cell.angle_alpha   90.00
_cell.angle_beta   90.00
_cell.angle_gamma   90.00
#
_symmetry.space_group_name_H-M   'P 1'
#
loop_
_entity.id
_entity.type
_entity.pdbx_description
1 polymer ?
#
loop_
_entity_poly.entity_id
_entity_poly.type
_entity_poly.pdbx_seq_one_letter_code
_entity_poly.pdbx_strand_id
1 'polypeptide(L)'
;MKALRSRVKRRLRSSVQVIDDVMKLAVFDLDHTLLPIDSGDAWSHWLVRKAGLDEEKIGAQIEAYAQAYRTGHFVPLSFIRFQFGLLAAQKRQDLEAWRASFIDEVIRPAVRPEALQLVAQRRLAGYEVVLATGTHRFVTAPIAALFGIEHLIAATPEI
;
A
#
# COMPACT_ATOMS: atom_id res chain seq x y z
N MET A 1 51.89 12.42 -39.81
CA MET A 1 50.55 11.80 -39.87
C MET A 1 50.19 10.82 -38.75
N LYS A 2 51.11 10.33 -37.91
CA LYS A 2 50.83 9.38 -36.81
C LYS A 2 50.31 10.07 -35.51
N ALA A 3 50.60 11.34 -35.26
CA ALA A 3 50.20 12.04 -34.03
C ALA A 3 48.72 12.50 -34.02
N LEU A 4 48.09 12.69 -35.16
CA LEU A 4 46.69 13.12 -35.26
C LEU A 4 45.68 11.98 -34.97
N ARG A 5 46.05 10.71 -35.28
CA ARG A 5 45.20 9.56 -35.03
C ARG A 5 45.10 9.16 -33.55
N SER A 6 46.10 9.49 -32.72
CA SER A 6 46.10 9.15 -31.29
C SER A 6 45.20 10.10 -30.45
N ARG A 7 45.05 11.38 -30.88
CA ARG A 7 44.22 12.37 -30.19
C ARG A 7 42.71 12.14 -30.42
N VAL A 8 42.33 11.65 -31.61
CA VAL A 8 40.91 11.36 -31.89
C VAL A 8 40.42 10.13 -31.14
N LYS A 9 41.27 9.08 -30.99
CA LYS A 9 40.90 7.88 -30.22
C LYS A 9 40.78 8.15 -28.69
N ARG A 10 41.45 9.17 -28.16
CA ARG A 10 41.39 9.52 -26.73
C ARG A 10 40.16 10.38 -26.37
N ARG A 11 39.60 11.12 -27.34
CA ARG A 11 38.40 11.95 -27.15
C ARG A 11 37.09 11.16 -27.27
N LEU A 12 37.11 9.98 -27.94
CA LEU A 12 35.91 9.15 -28.10
C LEU A 12 35.66 8.17 -26.94
N ARG A 13 36.63 8.04 -25.99
CA ARG A 13 36.46 7.18 -24.79
C ARG A 13 35.86 7.88 -23.58
N SER A 14 35.64 9.20 -23.63
CA SER A 14 35.14 9.97 -22.48
C SER A 14 33.69 10.41 -22.61
N SER A 15 32.91 9.91 -23.58
CA SER A 15 31.53 10.33 -23.81
C SER A 15 30.51 9.19 -23.99
N VAL A 16 30.87 7.96 -23.64
CA VAL A 16 29.88 6.93 -23.40
C VAL A 16 29.79 6.78 -21.88
N GLN A 17 29.11 7.70 -21.26
CA GLN A 17 28.52 7.49 -19.96
C GLN A 17 27.39 6.50 -20.22
N VAL A 18 27.66 5.20 -20.01
CA VAL A 18 26.63 4.20 -19.92
C VAL A 18 25.78 4.64 -18.73
N ILE A 19 24.60 5.20 -19.00
CA ILE A 19 23.58 5.42 -17.99
C ILE A 19 23.02 4.02 -17.70
N ASP A 20 23.74 3.25 -16.90
CA ASP A 20 23.28 2.00 -16.31
C ASP A 20 22.46 2.31 -15.03
N ASP A 21 21.66 3.39 -15.09
CA ASP A 21 20.72 3.71 -14.02
C ASP A 21 19.36 3.08 -14.36
N VAL A 22 19.37 1.75 -14.44
CA VAL A 22 18.13 0.98 -14.49
C VAL A 22 17.49 1.11 -13.10
N MET A 23 16.47 1.94 -13.00
CA MET A 23 15.66 2.06 -11.78
C MET A 23 15.11 0.68 -11.41
N LYS A 24 15.51 0.17 -10.24
CA LYS A 24 15.04 -1.10 -9.72
C LYS A 24 13.83 -0.85 -8.84
N LEU A 25 12.73 -1.53 -9.13
CA LEU A 25 11.51 -1.46 -8.31
C LEU A 25 11.34 -2.72 -7.48
N ALA A 26 10.96 -2.53 -6.21
CA ALA A 26 10.46 -3.58 -5.35
C ALA A 26 9.00 -3.24 -4.99
N VAL A 27 8.06 -3.95 -5.60
CA VAL A 27 6.63 -3.75 -5.36
C VAL A 27 6.17 -4.77 -4.34
N PHE A 28 5.58 -4.29 -3.24
CA PHE A 28 5.00 -5.11 -2.19
C PHE A 28 3.49 -4.98 -2.20
N ASP A 29 2.82 -6.08 -1.97
CA ASP A 29 1.43 -6.11 -1.55
C ASP A 29 1.34 -5.94 -0.02
N LEU A 30 0.17 -5.56 0.50
CA LEU A 30 -0.03 -5.27 1.92
C LEU A 30 -0.64 -6.45 2.67
N ASP A 31 -1.88 -6.78 2.31
CA ASP A 31 -2.75 -7.67 3.06
C ASP A 31 -2.30 -9.12 2.89
N HIS A 32 -2.11 -9.85 4.01
CA HIS A 32 -1.49 -11.18 4.04
C HIS A 32 -0.08 -11.27 3.45
N THR A 33 0.57 -10.12 3.20
CA THR A 33 1.95 -10.02 2.69
C THR A 33 2.84 -9.27 3.68
N LEU A 34 2.81 -7.92 3.72
CA LEU A 34 3.53 -7.13 4.75
C LEU A 34 2.80 -7.15 6.11
N LEU A 35 1.47 -7.27 6.10
CA LEU A 35 0.66 -7.53 7.28
C LEU A 35 0.15 -8.98 7.26
N PRO A 36 -0.02 -9.63 8.42
CA PRO A 36 -0.61 -10.97 8.52
C PRO A 36 -2.14 -10.97 8.46
N ILE A 37 -2.77 -9.82 8.30
CA ILE A 37 -4.21 -9.58 8.30
C ILE A 37 -4.64 -8.84 7.04
N ASP A 38 -5.95 -8.87 6.73
CA ASP A 38 -6.58 -7.98 5.76
C ASP A 38 -6.90 -6.65 6.44
N SER A 39 -6.24 -5.58 6.00
CA SER A 39 -6.37 -4.25 6.61
C SER A 39 -7.69 -3.58 6.26
N GLY A 40 -8.25 -3.87 5.08
CA GLY A 40 -9.55 -3.34 4.64
C GLY A 40 -10.71 -3.96 5.42
N ASP A 41 -10.67 -5.27 5.61
CA ASP A 41 -11.65 -6.01 6.40
C ASP A 41 -11.59 -5.58 7.87
N ALA A 42 -10.40 -5.58 8.47
CA ALA A 42 -10.19 -5.15 9.85
C ALA A 42 -10.66 -3.71 10.10
N TRP A 43 -10.40 -2.78 9.14
CA TRP A 43 -10.90 -1.43 9.20
C TRP A 43 -12.43 -1.35 9.13
N SER A 44 -13.06 -2.14 8.25
CA SER A 44 -14.51 -2.14 8.11
C SER A 44 -15.19 -2.55 9.42
N HIS A 45 -14.73 -3.61 10.06
CA HIS A 45 -15.22 -4.04 11.36
C HIS A 45 -14.95 -3.02 12.48
N TRP A 46 -13.76 -2.38 12.45
CA TRP A 46 -13.41 -1.32 13.39
C TRP A 46 -14.35 -0.12 13.27
N LEU A 47 -14.56 0.34 12.04
CA LEU A 47 -15.43 1.47 11.73
C LEU A 47 -16.87 1.20 12.19
N VAL A 48 -17.41 0.02 11.90
CA VAL A 48 -18.78 -0.35 12.30
C VAL A 48 -18.98 -0.19 13.81
N ARG A 49 -18.03 -0.71 14.61
CA ARG A 49 -18.07 -0.58 16.07
C ARG A 49 -17.94 0.87 16.55
N LYS A 50 -16.99 1.61 16.00
CA LYS A 50 -16.73 3.01 16.41
C LYS A 50 -17.87 3.96 16.03
N ALA A 51 -18.51 3.73 14.89
CA ALA A 51 -19.64 4.51 14.43
C ALA A 51 -20.99 4.08 15.04
N GLY A 52 -21.01 3.01 15.85
CA GLY A 52 -22.23 2.47 16.45
C GLY A 52 -23.24 1.97 15.41
N LEU A 53 -22.74 1.45 14.28
CA LEU A 53 -23.57 0.89 13.23
C LEU A 53 -24.04 -0.52 13.59
N ASP A 54 -25.03 -1.02 12.87
CA ASP A 54 -25.58 -2.37 13.04
C ASP A 54 -24.52 -3.43 12.68
N GLU A 55 -23.85 -3.97 13.71
CA GLU A 55 -22.77 -4.93 13.55
C GLU A 55 -23.24 -6.25 12.90
N GLU A 56 -24.46 -6.68 13.19
CA GLU A 56 -25.00 -7.91 12.63
C GLU A 56 -25.23 -7.78 11.11
N LYS A 57 -25.93 -6.72 10.73
CA LYS A 57 -26.26 -6.46 9.31
C LYS A 57 -25.04 -6.15 8.47
N ILE A 58 -24.17 -5.24 8.95
CA ILE A 58 -23.00 -4.81 8.18
C ILE A 58 -21.90 -5.85 8.24
N GLY A 59 -21.72 -6.55 9.38
CA GLY A 59 -20.82 -7.68 9.51
C GLY A 59 -21.17 -8.83 8.55
N ALA A 60 -22.45 -9.17 8.42
CA ALA A 60 -22.90 -10.15 7.43
C ALA A 60 -22.56 -9.74 5.99
N GLN A 61 -22.63 -8.45 5.68
CA GLN A 61 -22.28 -7.94 4.35
C GLN A 61 -20.76 -7.99 4.09
N ILE A 62 -19.93 -7.66 5.09
CA ILE A 62 -18.47 -7.79 5.03
C ILE A 62 -18.10 -9.27 4.78
N GLU A 63 -18.68 -10.21 5.55
CA GLU A 63 -18.42 -11.65 5.37
C GLU A 63 -18.88 -12.15 4.01
N ALA A 64 -19.98 -11.63 3.46
CA ALA A 64 -20.42 -11.98 2.09
C ALA A 64 -19.37 -11.57 1.05
N TYR A 65 -18.71 -10.43 1.18
CA TYR A 65 -17.61 -10.03 0.30
C TYR A 65 -16.38 -10.91 0.48
N ALA A 66 -16.02 -11.24 1.71
CA ALA A 66 -14.90 -12.14 2.01
C ALA A 66 -15.15 -13.53 1.41
N GLN A 67 -16.40 -14.05 1.51
CA GLN A 67 -16.80 -15.33 0.89
C GLN A 67 -16.75 -15.25 -0.65
N ALA A 68 -17.24 -14.17 -1.24
CA ALA A 68 -17.18 -13.96 -2.69
C ALA A 68 -15.71 -13.96 -3.19
N TYR A 69 -14.80 -13.36 -2.42
CA TYR A 69 -13.38 -13.39 -2.72
C TYR A 69 -12.81 -14.82 -2.70
N ARG A 70 -13.09 -15.58 -1.64
CA ARG A 70 -12.63 -16.99 -1.50
C ARG A 70 -13.15 -17.90 -2.60
N THR A 71 -14.35 -17.63 -3.12
CA THR A 71 -15.01 -18.44 -4.16
C THR A 71 -14.80 -17.94 -5.59
N GLY A 72 -14.00 -16.88 -5.78
CA GLY A 72 -13.73 -16.32 -7.11
C GLY A 72 -14.87 -15.52 -7.74
N HIS A 73 -15.90 -15.18 -6.97
CA HIS A 73 -17.06 -14.37 -7.41
C HIS A 73 -16.97 -12.90 -6.95
N PHE A 74 -15.79 -12.49 -6.52
CA PHE A 74 -15.56 -11.14 -6.00
C PHE A 74 -15.68 -10.08 -7.10
N VAL A 75 -16.47 -9.04 -6.82
CA VAL A 75 -16.62 -7.86 -7.68
C VAL A 75 -15.97 -6.67 -7.00
N PRO A 76 -14.71 -6.28 -7.35
CA PRO A 76 -13.95 -5.27 -6.64
C PRO A 76 -14.68 -3.93 -6.51
N LEU A 77 -15.32 -3.46 -7.59
CA LEU A 77 -16.01 -2.18 -7.60
C LEU A 77 -17.19 -2.13 -6.61
N SER A 78 -17.90 -3.24 -6.44
CA SER A 78 -19.01 -3.36 -5.49
C SER A 78 -18.51 -3.27 -4.05
N PHE A 79 -17.41 -3.92 -3.73
CA PHE A 79 -16.76 -3.85 -2.42
C PHE A 79 -16.21 -2.45 -2.11
N ILE A 80 -15.53 -1.83 -3.07
CA ILE A 80 -15.02 -0.46 -2.94
C ILE A 80 -16.17 0.52 -2.68
N ARG A 81 -17.27 0.43 -3.43
CA ARG A 81 -18.46 1.27 -3.21
C ARG A 81 -19.07 1.08 -1.83
N PHE A 82 -19.13 -0.15 -1.36
CA PHE A 82 -19.59 -0.46 -0.01
C PHE A 82 -18.70 0.21 1.05
N GLN A 83 -17.37 0.02 0.98
CA GLN A 83 -16.43 0.63 1.92
C GLN A 83 -16.50 2.16 1.90
N PHE A 84 -16.55 2.77 0.71
CA PHE A 84 -16.69 4.23 0.61
C PHE A 84 -18.02 4.76 1.10
N GLY A 85 -19.10 3.98 0.94
CA GLY A 85 -20.41 4.30 1.51
C GLY A 85 -20.36 4.39 3.04
N LEU A 86 -19.64 3.47 3.70
CA LEU A 86 -19.44 3.53 5.15
C LEU A 86 -18.65 4.78 5.58
N LEU A 87 -17.61 5.15 4.82
CA LEU A 87 -16.83 6.37 5.09
C LEU A 87 -17.64 7.63 4.86
N ALA A 88 -18.36 7.73 3.74
CA ALA A 88 -19.14 8.92 3.37
C ALA A 88 -20.27 9.24 4.34
N ALA A 89 -20.74 8.23 5.07
CA ALA A 89 -21.77 8.41 6.11
C ALA A 89 -21.26 9.03 7.41
N GLN A 90 -19.93 9.22 7.55
CA GLN A 90 -19.30 9.68 8.79
C GLN A 90 -18.68 11.08 8.63
N LYS A 91 -18.54 11.80 9.74
CA LYS A 91 -17.80 13.06 9.75
C LYS A 91 -16.30 12.80 9.58
N ARG A 92 -15.65 13.61 8.77
CA ARG A 92 -14.20 13.47 8.49
C ARG A 92 -13.35 13.48 9.76
N GLN A 93 -13.66 14.37 10.70
CA GLN A 93 -12.92 14.47 11.97
C GLN A 93 -12.99 13.17 12.79
N ASP A 94 -14.18 12.54 12.85
CA ASP A 94 -14.38 11.28 13.56
C ASP A 94 -13.60 10.16 12.86
N LEU A 95 -13.66 10.09 11.52
CA LEU A 95 -12.90 9.12 10.73
C LEU A 95 -11.39 9.23 10.94
N GLU A 96 -10.85 10.44 11.00
CA GLU A 96 -9.42 10.67 11.22
C GLU A 96 -9.00 10.24 12.63
N ALA A 97 -9.81 10.52 13.66
CA ALA A 97 -9.56 10.07 15.02
C ALA A 97 -9.67 8.53 15.16
N TRP A 98 -10.70 7.93 14.57
CA TRP A 98 -10.87 6.47 14.59
C TRP A 98 -9.76 5.76 13.82
N ARG A 99 -9.31 6.32 12.69
CA ARG A 99 -8.17 5.79 11.95
C ARG A 99 -6.89 5.83 12.78
N ALA A 100 -6.61 6.92 13.48
CA ALA A 100 -5.44 7.00 14.36
C ALA A 100 -5.46 5.90 15.41
N SER A 101 -6.60 5.71 16.12
CA SER A 101 -6.77 4.63 17.08
C SER A 101 -6.64 3.24 16.43
N PHE A 102 -7.20 3.04 15.23
CA PHE A 102 -7.07 1.79 14.47
C PHE A 102 -5.61 1.46 14.14
N ILE A 103 -4.86 2.45 13.70
CA ILE A 103 -3.43 2.26 13.41
C ILE A 103 -2.66 1.85 14.67
N ASP A 104 -2.93 2.48 15.80
CA ASP A 104 -2.21 2.21 17.04
C ASP A 104 -2.63 0.89 17.71
N GLU A 105 -3.93 0.58 17.70
CA GLU A 105 -4.48 -0.56 18.45
C GLU A 105 -4.53 -1.87 17.64
N VAL A 106 -4.64 -1.78 16.30
CA VAL A 106 -4.79 -2.96 15.42
C VAL A 106 -3.58 -3.16 14.50
N ILE A 107 -3.19 -2.11 13.78
CA ILE A 107 -2.17 -2.26 12.74
C ILE A 107 -0.77 -2.36 13.35
N ARG A 108 -0.41 -1.44 14.24
CA ARG A 108 0.95 -1.40 14.82
C ARG A 108 1.34 -2.73 15.51
N PRO A 109 0.48 -3.39 16.30
CA PRO A 109 0.77 -4.70 16.85
C PRO A 109 0.88 -5.82 15.80
N ALA A 110 0.26 -5.66 14.64
CA ALA A 110 0.31 -6.63 13.55
C ALA A 110 1.56 -6.49 12.66
N VAL A 111 2.27 -5.36 12.73
CA VAL A 111 3.52 -5.15 11.97
C VAL A 111 4.63 -6.05 12.53
N ARG A 112 5.11 -6.95 11.69
CA ARG A 112 6.17 -7.89 12.05
C ARG A 112 7.56 -7.30 11.78
N PRO A 113 8.54 -7.51 12.67
CA PRO A 113 9.92 -7.06 12.48
C PRO A 113 10.53 -7.55 11.17
N GLU A 114 10.20 -8.78 10.74
CA GLU A 114 10.70 -9.39 9.51
C GLU A 114 10.22 -8.64 8.27
N ALA A 115 8.97 -8.14 8.27
CA ALA A 115 8.43 -7.35 7.18
C ALA A 115 9.13 -5.97 7.07
N LEU A 116 9.40 -5.33 8.21
CA LEU A 116 10.18 -4.09 8.26
C LEU A 116 11.60 -4.30 7.75
N GLN A 117 12.25 -5.39 8.16
CA GLN A 117 13.60 -5.74 7.72
C GLN A 117 13.64 -6.03 6.22
N LEU A 118 12.64 -6.73 5.68
CA LEU A 118 12.56 -7.02 4.24
C LEU A 118 12.47 -5.74 3.42
N VAL A 119 11.61 -4.79 3.81
CA VAL A 119 11.49 -3.49 3.14
C VAL A 119 12.81 -2.71 3.22
N ALA A 120 13.43 -2.65 4.40
CA ALA A 120 14.72 -1.97 4.61
C ALA A 120 15.83 -2.59 3.76
N GLN A 121 15.92 -3.91 3.66
CA GLN A 121 16.91 -4.61 2.84
C GLN A 121 16.75 -4.27 1.35
N ARG A 122 15.52 -4.18 0.82
CA ARG A 122 15.30 -3.80 -0.58
C ARG A 122 15.75 -2.38 -0.85
N ARG A 123 15.46 -1.45 0.08
CA ARG A 123 15.93 -0.06 -0.04
C ARG A 123 17.46 0.04 0.00
N LEU A 124 18.11 -0.67 0.94
CA LEU A 124 19.56 -0.72 1.02
C LEU A 124 20.23 -1.34 -0.22
N ALA A 125 19.54 -2.26 -0.91
CA ALA A 125 19.99 -2.85 -2.17
C ALA A 125 19.73 -1.95 -3.40
N GLY A 126 19.29 -0.69 -3.18
CA GLY A 126 19.10 0.30 -4.25
C GLY A 126 17.78 0.14 -5.02
N TYR A 127 16.78 -0.52 -4.41
CA TYR A 127 15.45 -0.58 -5.00
C TYR A 127 14.62 0.60 -4.55
N GLU A 128 13.88 1.20 -5.48
CA GLU A 128 12.73 2.04 -5.16
C GLU A 128 11.59 1.15 -4.66
N VAL A 129 11.06 1.44 -3.46
CA VAL A 129 10.08 0.57 -2.82
C VAL A 129 8.68 1.15 -2.99
N VAL A 130 7.78 0.34 -3.52
CA VAL A 130 6.37 0.69 -3.79
C VAL A 130 5.46 -0.27 -3.02
N LEU A 131 4.46 0.28 -2.35
CA LEU A 131 3.35 -0.50 -1.80
C LEU A 131 2.18 -0.42 -2.80
N ALA A 132 1.69 -1.58 -3.25
CA ALA A 132 0.53 -1.67 -4.14
C ALA A 132 -0.54 -2.56 -3.48
N THR A 133 -1.75 -2.02 -3.28
CA THR A 133 -2.84 -2.73 -2.57
C THR A 133 -4.20 -2.35 -3.11
N GLY A 134 -5.15 -3.28 -3.04
CA GLY A 134 -6.57 -3.04 -3.34
C GLY A 134 -7.30 -2.25 -2.24
N THR A 135 -6.77 -2.20 -1.03
CA THR A 135 -7.35 -1.46 0.09
C THR A 135 -7.22 0.05 -0.13
N HIS A 136 -8.23 0.82 0.27
CA HIS A 136 -8.30 2.25 -0.02
C HIS A 136 -7.24 3.08 0.72
N ARG A 137 -6.77 4.14 0.05
CA ARG A 137 -5.69 5.03 0.49
C ARG A 137 -5.90 5.63 1.88
N PHE A 138 -7.15 5.91 2.25
CA PHE A 138 -7.45 6.50 3.56
C PHE A 138 -6.88 5.68 4.71
N VAL A 139 -6.95 4.34 4.64
CA VAL A 139 -6.40 3.42 5.64
C VAL A 139 -4.93 3.12 5.36
N THR A 140 -4.56 2.89 4.11
CA THR A 140 -3.24 2.37 3.76
C THR A 140 -2.13 3.39 3.77
N ALA A 141 -2.41 4.69 3.61
CA ALA A 141 -1.38 5.71 3.65
C ALA A 141 -0.62 5.77 5.00
N PRO A 142 -1.27 5.81 6.17
CA PRO A 142 -0.54 5.73 7.44
C PRO A 142 0.14 4.36 7.65
N ILE A 143 -0.38 3.27 7.09
CA ILE A 143 0.28 1.96 7.16
C ILE A 143 1.57 1.96 6.34
N ALA A 144 1.56 2.49 5.11
CA ALA A 144 2.76 2.65 4.29
C ALA A 144 3.84 3.45 5.04
N ALA A 145 3.44 4.50 5.75
CA ALA A 145 4.34 5.32 6.57
C ALA A 145 5.01 4.52 7.71
N LEU A 146 4.33 3.53 8.31
CA LEU A 146 4.94 2.64 9.33
C LEU A 146 6.09 1.81 8.75
N PHE A 147 6.01 1.43 7.48
CA PHE A 147 7.09 0.74 6.75
C PHE A 147 8.10 1.70 6.12
N GLY A 148 7.91 3.03 6.28
CA GLY A 148 8.71 4.06 5.64
C GLY A 148 8.57 4.06 4.11
N ILE A 149 7.49 3.52 3.54
CA ILE A 149 7.26 3.45 2.10
C ILE A 149 6.55 4.73 1.64
N GLU A 150 7.18 5.47 0.73
CA GLU A 150 6.67 6.75 0.20
C GLU A 150 5.74 6.54 -1.01
N HIS A 151 6.03 5.54 -1.84
CA HIS A 151 5.27 5.25 -3.05
C HIS A 151 4.13 4.27 -2.75
N LEU A 152 2.90 4.78 -2.80
CA LEU A 152 1.68 4.01 -2.52
C LEU A 152 0.74 4.03 -3.74
N ILE A 153 0.42 2.85 -4.25
CA ILE A 153 -0.66 2.59 -5.20
C ILE A 153 -1.81 1.95 -4.42
N ALA A 154 -2.92 2.65 -4.30
CA ALA A 154 -4.09 2.22 -3.53
C ALA A 154 -5.38 2.77 -4.14
N ALA A 155 -6.51 2.10 -3.87
CA ALA A 155 -7.81 2.60 -4.30
C ALA A 155 -8.06 4.00 -3.71
N THR A 156 -8.37 4.97 -4.56
CA THR A 156 -8.64 6.35 -4.16
C THR A 156 -10.01 6.73 -4.71
N PRO A 157 -10.97 7.15 -3.85
CA PRO A 157 -12.26 7.63 -4.33
C PRO A 157 -12.06 8.95 -5.08
N GLU A 158 -12.74 9.11 -6.21
CA GLU A 158 -12.99 10.42 -6.78
C GLU A 158 -14.09 11.10 -5.96
N ILE A 159 -13.82 12.33 -5.52
CA ILE A 159 -14.75 13.15 -4.74
C ILE A 159 -15.40 14.15 -5.69
#